data_973ad8356dba99fc9e2e2f63f59c231c
#
_entry.id   973ad8356dba99fc9e2e2f63f59c231c
#
_cell.length_a   1.000
_cell.length_b   1.000
_cell.length_c   1.000
_cell.angle_alpha   90.00
_cell.angle_beta   90.00
_cell.angle_gamma   90.00
#
_symmetry.space_group_name_H-M   'P 1'
#
loop_
_entity.id
_entity.type
_entity.pdbx_description
1 polymer ?
#
loop_
_entity_poly.entity_id
_entity_poly.type
_entity_poly.pdbx_seq_one_letter_code
_entity_poly.pdbx_strand_id
1 'polypeptide(L)'
;MLPLPAGREASAGVGASAYARHRPERTLLYQLVEDYYPALKAQLAAQGTALPGYVEREFDEYLKCGRLEHGFLRVQCGSCHAEHLVAFSCKRRGFCPSCGARRMAESAALLVDEVFPAQPVRQWVLSFPYPLRFLLASRPAIMGRVLGIVYRCIATHLIKKAGFSCTTARTGAVTLIQRFGSALNLNIHFHMLFLDGVYVDGENGLSPRFRWVEAPTSAELNHLAHTIAHRVGRFLERQGLLESDAENSYLAGDAVEGGPLEQLLGHSITYRIAVGPHAFSFFLHSYLICIISLLICLS
;
A
#
# COMPACT_ATOMS: atom_id res chain seq x y z
N MET A 1 5.85 49.87 14.88
CA MET A 1 6.89 49.07 15.54
C MET A 1 6.19 48.22 16.58
N LEU A 2 5.88 46.94 16.22
CA LEU A 2 5.26 45.97 17.13
C LEU A 2 6.38 45.02 17.58
N PRO A 3 6.44 44.64 18.86
CA PRO A 3 7.52 43.79 19.39
C PRO A 3 7.33 42.35 18.95
N LEU A 4 8.43 41.72 18.59
CA LEU A 4 8.55 40.28 18.30
C LEU A 4 8.26 39.48 19.57
N PRO A 5 7.57 38.32 19.49
CA PRO A 5 7.39 37.46 20.63
C PRO A 5 8.71 36.81 21.05
N ALA A 6 8.93 36.79 22.35
CA ALA A 6 10.10 36.21 23.01
C ALA A 6 10.26 34.70 22.67
N GLY A 7 11.52 34.30 22.48
CA GLY A 7 11.90 32.94 22.20
C GLY A 7 11.38 31.96 23.26
N ARG A 8 10.83 30.86 22.82
CA ARG A 8 10.56 29.69 23.65
C ARG A 8 11.90 29.12 24.11
N GLU A 9 12.17 29.22 25.39
CA GLU A 9 13.26 28.48 26.03
C GLU A 9 13.06 26.98 25.75
N ALA A 10 14.07 26.36 25.17
CA ALA A 10 14.13 24.91 25.00
C ALA A 10 14.14 24.27 26.40
N SER A 11 13.06 23.58 26.77
CA SER A 11 13.04 22.77 27.98
C SER A 11 14.07 21.66 27.84
N ALA A 12 15.18 21.82 28.54
CA ALA A 12 16.13 20.73 28.80
C ALA A 12 15.40 19.65 29.58
N GLY A 13 15.36 18.42 29.05
CA GLY A 13 14.89 17.26 29.79
C GLY A 13 14.13 16.19 29.03
N VAL A 14 14.47 15.92 27.75
CA VAL A 14 14.20 14.57 27.21
C VAL A 14 15.37 13.71 27.64
N GLY A 15 15.20 12.95 28.72
CA GLY A 15 16.17 11.95 29.13
C GLY A 15 16.47 11.07 27.91
N ALA A 16 17.76 10.99 27.53
CA ALA A 16 18.20 10.12 26.45
C ALA A 16 17.67 8.71 26.75
N SER A 17 16.68 8.26 26.00
CA SER A 17 16.15 6.89 26.16
C SER A 17 17.29 5.96 25.87
N ALA A 18 17.72 5.22 26.91
CA ALA A 18 18.80 4.28 26.78
C ALA A 18 18.44 3.29 25.64
N TYR A 19 19.33 3.14 24.68
CA TYR A 19 19.14 2.20 23.58
C TYR A 19 18.83 0.81 24.14
N ALA A 20 17.68 0.27 23.81
CA ALA A 20 17.30 -1.10 24.10
C ALA A 20 17.25 -1.88 22.78
N ARG A 21 18.00 -2.99 22.72
CA ARG A 21 17.95 -3.88 21.57
C ARG A 21 16.52 -4.39 21.35
N HIS A 22 16.02 -4.27 20.14
CA HIS A 22 14.79 -4.98 19.76
C HIS A 22 15.00 -6.49 19.87
N ARG A 23 14.04 -7.18 20.49
CA ARG A 23 14.08 -8.62 20.73
C ARG A 23 12.94 -9.33 20.01
N PRO A 24 13.09 -9.58 18.70
CA PRO A 24 12.05 -10.21 17.90
C PRO A 24 11.67 -11.59 18.44
N GLU A 25 12.63 -12.32 18.98
CA GLU A 25 12.46 -13.65 19.58
C GLU A 25 11.44 -13.72 20.74
N ARG A 26 11.05 -12.55 21.28
CA ARG A 26 10.01 -12.44 22.31
C ARG A 26 8.61 -12.15 21.77
N THR A 27 8.48 -11.95 20.47
CA THR A 27 7.18 -11.64 19.86
C THR A 27 6.46 -12.92 19.47
N LEU A 28 5.13 -12.93 19.62
CA LEU A 28 4.29 -14.07 19.21
C LEU A 28 4.49 -14.41 17.73
N LEU A 29 4.60 -13.38 16.85
CA LEU A 29 4.83 -13.61 15.43
C LEU A 29 6.13 -14.37 15.17
N TYR A 30 7.21 -14.03 15.90
CA TYR A 30 8.49 -14.71 15.75
C TYR A 30 8.35 -16.19 16.15
N GLN A 31 7.76 -16.46 17.31
CA GLN A 31 7.55 -17.82 17.81
C GLN A 31 6.71 -18.66 16.85
N LEU A 32 5.61 -18.10 16.33
CA LEU A 32 4.79 -18.79 15.33
C LEU A 32 5.57 -19.14 14.06
N VAL A 33 6.41 -18.23 13.58
CA VAL A 33 7.22 -18.50 12.38
C VAL A 33 8.31 -19.54 12.70
N GLU A 34 8.98 -19.44 13.83
CA GLU A 34 10.02 -20.38 14.25
C GLU A 34 9.46 -21.81 14.37
N ASP A 35 8.27 -21.96 14.97
CA ASP A 35 7.64 -23.25 15.22
C ASP A 35 7.03 -23.87 13.96
N TYR A 36 6.35 -23.10 13.12
CA TYR A 36 5.54 -23.65 12.04
C TYR A 36 6.18 -23.58 10.65
N TYR A 37 7.12 -22.67 10.41
CA TYR A 37 7.75 -22.53 9.09
C TYR A 37 8.51 -23.80 8.64
N PRO A 38 9.29 -24.49 9.50
CA PRO A 38 9.94 -25.76 9.12
C PRO A 38 8.92 -26.84 8.73
N ALA A 39 7.83 -26.95 9.47
CA ALA A 39 6.76 -27.92 9.19
C ALA A 39 6.06 -27.62 7.86
N LEU A 40 5.78 -26.35 7.55
CA LEU A 40 5.23 -25.92 6.28
C LEU A 40 6.14 -26.31 5.11
N LYS A 41 7.45 -26.07 5.22
CA LYS A 41 8.42 -26.47 4.18
C LYS A 41 8.42 -27.98 3.97
N ALA A 42 8.43 -28.75 5.05
CA ALA A 42 8.40 -30.22 4.96
C ALA A 42 7.11 -30.73 4.31
N GLN A 43 5.96 -30.15 4.64
CA GLN A 43 4.67 -30.50 4.04
C GLN A 43 4.64 -30.21 2.54
N LEU A 44 5.11 -29.04 2.11
CA LEU A 44 5.17 -28.68 0.69
C LEU A 44 6.12 -29.62 -0.08
N ALA A 45 7.28 -29.92 0.49
CA ALA A 45 8.24 -30.86 -0.09
C ALA A 45 7.64 -32.26 -0.27
N ALA A 46 6.86 -32.74 0.71
CA ALA A 46 6.15 -34.03 0.62
C ALA A 46 5.09 -34.05 -0.48
N GLN A 47 4.56 -32.88 -0.86
CA GLN A 47 3.63 -32.69 -1.98
C GLN A 47 4.34 -32.46 -3.33
N GLY A 48 5.67 -32.55 -3.37
CA GLY A 48 6.46 -32.25 -4.57
C GLY A 48 6.47 -30.77 -4.97
N THR A 49 6.17 -29.89 -4.03
CA THR A 49 6.10 -28.43 -4.26
C THR A 49 7.03 -27.68 -3.31
N ALA A 50 7.29 -26.40 -3.58
CA ALA A 50 8.11 -25.55 -2.73
C ALA A 50 7.58 -24.11 -2.73
N LEU A 51 7.87 -23.37 -1.68
CA LEU A 51 7.66 -21.92 -1.69
C LEU A 51 8.58 -21.27 -2.73
N PRO A 52 8.14 -20.16 -3.37
CA PRO A 52 9.04 -19.36 -4.18
C PRO A 52 10.26 -18.92 -3.38
N GLY A 53 11.47 -18.98 -3.94
CA GLY A 53 12.70 -18.70 -3.22
C GLY A 53 12.79 -17.28 -2.61
N TYR A 54 12.02 -16.30 -3.14
CA TYR A 54 11.93 -14.98 -2.50
C TYR A 54 11.09 -15.01 -1.21
N VAL A 55 10.08 -15.88 -1.12
CA VAL A 55 9.27 -16.08 0.09
C VAL A 55 10.10 -16.77 1.17
N GLU A 56 10.80 -17.84 0.80
CA GLU A 56 11.71 -18.54 1.73
C GLU A 56 12.74 -17.58 2.31
N ARG A 57 13.39 -16.78 1.46
CA ARG A 57 14.35 -15.75 1.92
C ARG A 57 13.73 -14.72 2.88
N GLU A 58 12.48 -14.35 2.71
CA GLU A 58 11.80 -13.44 3.66
C GLU A 58 11.67 -14.07 5.06
N PHE A 59 11.29 -15.35 5.14
CA PHE A 59 11.20 -16.08 6.42
C PHE A 59 12.58 -16.31 7.04
N ASP A 60 13.53 -16.83 6.26
CA ASP A 60 14.87 -17.14 6.76
C ASP A 60 15.59 -15.90 7.30
N GLU A 61 15.47 -14.76 6.59
CA GLU A 61 16.07 -13.50 7.02
C GLU A 61 15.31 -12.87 8.21
N TYR A 62 13.98 -13.07 8.29
CA TYR A 62 13.21 -12.61 9.44
C TYR A 62 13.65 -13.32 10.73
N LEU A 63 13.87 -14.62 10.69
CA LEU A 63 14.31 -15.40 11.85
C LEU A 63 15.72 -15.00 12.33
N LYS A 64 16.52 -14.37 11.51
CA LYS A 64 17.85 -13.83 11.86
C LYS A 64 17.80 -12.37 12.35
N CYS A 65 16.71 -11.66 12.04
CA CYS A 65 16.61 -10.23 12.24
C CYS A 65 16.69 -9.82 13.70
N GLY A 66 17.65 -8.93 14.02
CA GLY A 66 17.80 -8.39 15.36
C GLY A 66 18.45 -9.35 16.39
N ARG A 67 18.93 -10.48 15.96
CA ARG A 67 19.60 -11.48 16.82
C ARG A 67 21.10 -11.34 16.74
N LEU A 68 21.78 -11.23 17.90
CA LEU A 68 23.23 -10.99 17.98
C LEU A 68 24.05 -12.17 17.42
N GLU A 69 23.56 -13.40 17.53
CA GLU A 69 24.20 -14.60 17.00
C GLU A 69 24.31 -14.61 15.47
N HIS A 70 23.52 -13.80 14.78
CA HIS A 70 23.56 -13.64 13.33
C HIS A 70 24.33 -12.41 12.86
N GLY A 71 25.07 -11.79 13.80
CA GLY A 71 25.96 -10.67 13.55
C GLY A 71 25.47 -9.34 14.14
N PHE A 72 26.45 -8.51 14.45
CA PHE A 72 26.21 -7.22 15.09
C PHE A 72 27.34 -6.23 14.78
N LEU A 73 27.05 -4.96 15.01
CA LEU A 73 28.04 -3.89 15.10
C LEU A 73 28.30 -3.60 16.58
N ARG A 74 29.58 -3.44 16.94
CA ARG A 74 30.01 -2.87 18.22
C ARG A 74 30.19 -1.38 18.03
N VAL A 75 29.40 -0.58 18.71
CA VAL A 75 29.42 0.87 18.66
C VAL A 75 29.94 1.39 19.99
N GLN A 76 30.95 2.25 19.96
CA GLN A 76 31.52 2.88 21.14
C GLN A 76 31.28 4.40 21.08
N CYS A 77 30.90 4.97 22.21
CA CYS A 77 30.78 6.42 22.34
C CYS A 77 32.20 7.05 22.41
N GLY A 78 32.45 8.03 21.55
CA GLY A 78 33.77 8.73 21.52
C GLY A 78 34.06 9.54 22.80
N SER A 79 33.03 9.91 23.59
CA SER A 79 33.19 10.74 24.78
C SER A 79 33.29 9.92 26.07
N CYS A 80 32.35 8.98 26.30
CA CYS A 80 32.27 8.24 27.54
C CYS A 80 32.74 6.78 27.41
N HIS A 81 33.12 6.35 26.22
CA HIS A 81 33.56 5.00 25.88
C HIS A 81 32.54 3.88 26.18
N ALA A 82 31.30 4.22 26.48
CA ALA A 82 30.25 3.26 26.61
C ALA A 82 30.04 2.51 25.29
N GLU A 83 29.86 1.20 25.39
CA GLU A 83 29.72 0.32 24.23
C GLU A 83 28.32 -0.27 24.13
N HIS A 84 27.84 -0.38 22.90
CA HIS A 84 26.57 -1.02 22.59
C HIS A 84 26.73 -2.01 21.44
N LEU A 85 26.06 -3.17 21.54
CA LEU A 85 25.95 -4.13 20.46
C LEU A 85 24.65 -3.88 19.70
N VAL A 86 24.78 -3.59 18.42
CA VAL A 86 23.65 -3.36 17.53
C VAL A 86 23.52 -4.55 16.58
N ALA A 87 22.55 -5.42 16.81
CA ALA A 87 22.33 -6.58 15.96
C ALA A 87 21.93 -6.18 14.54
N PHE A 88 22.36 -6.97 13.55
CA PHE A 88 21.96 -6.73 12.17
C PHE A 88 20.48 -6.94 11.96
N SER A 89 19.89 -6.12 11.11
CA SER A 89 18.49 -6.23 10.71
C SER A 89 18.37 -6.84 9.30
N CYS A 90 17.28 -7.56 9.03
CA CYS A 90 17.07 -8.20 7.74
C CYS A 90 16.88 -7.21 6.59
N LYS A 91 16.53 -5.94 6.87
CA LYS A 91 16.25 -4.89 5.88
C LYS A 91 15.20 -5.29 4.83
N ARG A 92 14.41 -6.34 5.11
CA ARG A 92 13.39 -6.84 4.21
C ARG A 92 12.14 -5.98 4.25
N ARG A 93 11.39 -6.00 3.14
CA ARG A 93 10.14 -5.22 2.98
C ARG A 93 8.90 -6.04 3.24
N GLY A 94 9.06 -7.36 3.35
CA GLY A 94 7.97 -8.30 3.45
C GLY A 94 7.22 -8.19 4.77
N PHE A 95 7.46 -9.10 5.69
CA PHE A 95 6.62 -9.16 6.87
C PHE A 95 7.32 -8.88 8.20
N CYS A 96 8.62 -8.61 8.21
CA CYS A 96 9.34 -8.24 9.42
C CYS A 96 8.81 -6.91 10.00
N PRO A 97 8.15 -6.88 11.17
CA PRO A 97 7.51 -5.68 11.69
C PRO A 97 8.48 -4.55 11.97
N SER A 98 9.67 -4.88 12.53
CA SER A 98 10.69 -3.87 12.85
C SER A 98 11.27 -3.19 11.62
N CYS A 99 11.63 -3.97 10.59
CA CYS A 99 12.17 -3.44 9.35
C CYS A 99 11.09 -2.74 8.54
N GLY A 100 9.85 -3.25 8.57
CA GLY A 100 8.68 -2.63 7.95
C GLY A 100 8.38 -1.27 8.56
N ALA A 101 8.29 -1.16 9.89
CA ALA A 101 8.00 0.10 10.58
C ALA A 101 9.07 1.17 10.29
N ARG A 102 10.36 0.81 10.31
CA ARG A 102 11.44 1.73 9.98
C ARG A 102 11.30 2.26 8.55
N ARG A 103 11.07 1.38 7.58
CA ARG A 103 10.89 1.79 6.19
C ARG A 103 9.64 2.63 5.96
N MET A 104 8.57 2.35 6.69
CA MET A 104 7.36 3.18 6.64
C MET A 104 7.66 4.60 7.12
N ALA A 105 8.40 4.76 8.23
CA ALA A 105 8.82 6.06 8.73
C ALA A 105 9.75 6.80 7.75
N GLU A 106 10.77 6.11 7.22
CA GLU A 106 11.68 6.66 6.20
C GLU A 106 10.93 7.07 4.93
N SER A 107 9.98 6.24 4.47
CA SER A 107 9.17 6.55 3.28
C SER A 107 8.22 7.71 3.53
N ALA A 108 7.64 7.82 4.72
CA ALA A 108 6.78 8.94 5.09
C ALA A 108 7.58 10.25 5.13
N ALA A 109 8.77 10.25 5.74
CA ALA A 109 9.67 11.40 5.75
C ALA A 109 10.03 11.81 4.30
N LEU A 110 10.48 10.88 3.47
CA LEU A 110 10.80 11.14 2.07
C LEU A 110 9.61 11.76 1.31
N LEU A 111 8.41 11.24 1.51
CA LEU A 111 7.22 11.76 0.85
C LEU A 111 6.91 13.19 1.28
N VAL A 112 7.03 13.50 2.57
CA VAL A 112 6.72 14.82 3.13
C VAL A 112 7.81 15.84 2.83
N ASP A 113 9.08 15.44 2.96
CA ASP A 113 10.20 16.38 2.92
C ASP A 113 10.70 16.64 1.48
N GLU A 114 10.55 15.66 0.57
CA GLU A 114 11.18 15.73 -0.74
C GLU A 114 10.22 15.54 -1.93
N VAL A 115 9.16 14.73 -1.78
CA VAL A 115 8.31 14.34 -2.93
C VAL A 115 7.09 15.23 -3.07
N PHE A 116 6.38 15.49 -1.97
CA PHE A 116 5.19 16.35 -2.02
C PHE A 116 5.58 17.82 -1.96
N PRO A 117 5.08 18.66 -2.88
CA PRO A 117 5.19 20.09 -2.72
C PRO A 117 4.39 20.55 -1.49
N ALA A 118 4.67 21.77 -1.01
CA ALA A 118 3.89 22.42 0.04
C ALA A 118 2.48 22.82 -0.46
N GLN A 119 1.71 21.83 -0.91
CA GLN A 119 0.36 21.96 -1.46
C GLN A 119 -0.55 20.91 -0.82
N PRO A 120 -1.86 21.18 -0.71
CA PRO A 120 -2.81 20.22 -0.17
C PRO A 120 -2.80 18.89 -0.93
N VAL A 121 -2.91 17.80 -0.18
CA VAL A 121 -2.96 16.43 -0.70
C VAL A 121 -4.25 15.77 -0.23
N ARG A 122 -4.91 15.04 -1.12
CA ARG A 122 -6.12 14.27 -0.83
C ARG A 122 -5.87 12.78 -1.06
N GLN A 123 -6.27 11.99 -0.08
CA GLN A 123 -6.23 10.54 -0.22
C GLN A 123 -7.48 10.02 -0.93
N TRP A 124 -7.26 9.21 -1.95
CA TRP A 124 -8.29 8.44 -2.63
C TRP A 124 -8.05 6.96 -2.35
N VAL A 125 -9.09 6.25 -1.93
CA VAL A 125 -9.02 4.81 -1.69
C VAL A 125 -9.91 4.10 -2.69
N LEU A 126 -9.34 3.19 -3.46
CA LEU A 126 -10.06 2.38 -4.44
C LEU A 126 -9.91 0.91 -4.11
N SER A 127 -11.02 0.25 -3.81
CA SER A 127 -11.11 -1.20 -3.61
C SER A 127 -11.67 -1.88 -4.85
N PHE A 128 -11.31 -3.15 -5.05
CA PHE A 128 -11.78 -3.95 -6.16
C PHE A 128 -12.82 -4.99 -5.71
N PRO A 129 -13.76 -5.35 -6.59
CA PRO A 129 -14.68 -6.46 -6.37
C PRO A 129 -13.93 -7.76 -6.11
N TYR A 130 -14.54 -8.62 -5.33
CA TYR A 130 -13.97 -9.88 -4.88
C TYR A 130 -13.34 -10.73 -6.02
N PRO A 131 -14.01 -10.95 -7.18
CA PRO A 131 -13.45 -11.77 -8.25
C PRO A 131 -12.15 -11.20 -8.82
N LEU A 132 -11.98 -9.88 -8.86
CA LEU A 132 -10.78 -9.23 -9.41
C LEU A 132 -9.58 -9.25 -8.45
N ARG A 133 -9.78 -9.52 -7.17
CA ARG A 133 -8.70 -9.45 -6.17
C ARG A 133 -7.61 -10.46 -6.43
N PHE A 134 -7.99 -11.70 -6.71
CA PHE A 134 -7.03 -12.75 -7.05
C PHE A 134 -6.32 -12.47 -8.37
N LEU A 135 -7.07 -12.11 -9.42
CA LEU A 135 -6.51 -11.75 -10.71
C LEU A 135 -5.44 -10.66 -10.61
N LEU A 136 -5.73 -9.59 -9.85
CA LEU A 136 -4.80 -8.48 -9.67
C LEU A 136 -3.61 -8.87 -8.78
N ALA A 137 -3.80 -9.75 -7.79
CA ALA A 137 -2.72 -10.22 -6.92
C ALA A 137 -1.74 -11.12 -7.66
N SER A 138 -2.23 -12.04 -8.47
CA SER A 138 -1.44 -13.02 -9.22
C SER A 138 -0.78 -12.44 -10.48
N ARG A 139 -1.31 -11.32 -11.03
CA ARG A 139 -0.83 -10.73 -12.28
C ARG A 139 -0.38 -9.27 -12.11
N PRO A 140 0.83 -9.00 -11.60
CA PRO A 140 1.31 -7.64 -11.33
C PRO A 140 1.31 -6.71 -12.55
N ALA A 141 1.55 -7.25 -13.76
CA ALA A 141 1.50 -6.48 -15.00
C ALA A 141 0.08 -5.95 -15.29
N ILE A 142 -0.94 -6.78 -15.08
CA ILE A 142 -2.35 -6.39 -15.22
C ILE A 142 -2.70 -5.34 -14.16
N MET A 143 -2.32 -5.57 -12.91
CA MET A 143 -2.52 -4.61 -11.81
C MET A 143 -1.91 -3.24 -12.13
N GLY A 144 -0.68 -3.20 -12.67
CA GLY A 144 -0.03 -1.95 -13.08
C GLY A 144 -0.78 -1.21 -14.19
N ARG A 145 -1.35 -1.94 -15.16
CA ARG A 145 -2.18 -1.35 -16.23
C ARG A 145 -3.50 -0.80 -15.69
N VAL A 146 -4.14 -1.55 -14.78
CA VAL A 146 -5.36 -1.10 -14.09
C VAL A 146 -5.08 0.15 -13.26
N LEU A 147 -3.99 0.19 -12.50
CA LEU A 147 -3.57 1.39 -11.77
C LEU A 147 -3.41 2.59 -12.69
N GLY A 148 -2.78 2.42 -13.85
CA GLY A 148 -2.64 3.49 -14.85
C GLY A 148 -3.99 3.99 -15.40
N ILE A 149 -5.00 3.12 -15.53
CA ILE A 149 -6.36 3.52 -15.92
C ILE A 149 -7.01 4.35 -14.81
N VAL A 150 -6.94 3.88 -13.56
CA VAL A 150 -7.48 4.57 -12.38
C VAL A 150 -6.86 5.96 -12.24
N TYR A 151 -5.53 6.03 -12.26
CA TYR A 151 -4.80 7.31 -12.18
C TYR A 151 -5.29 8.31 -13.22
N ARG A 152 -5.35 7.90 -14.50
CA ARG A 152 -5.82 8.79 -15.59
C ARG A 152 -7.26 9.25 -15.42
N CYS A 153 -8.14 8.39 -14.88
CA CYS A 153 -9.53 8.79 -14.63
C CYS A 153 -9.60 9.88 -13.56
N ILE A 154 -8.91 9.70 -12.43
CA ILE A 154 -8.89 10.68 -11.33
C ILE A 154 -8.20 11.97 -11.77
N ALA A 155 -7.03 11.88 -12.40
CA ALA A 155 -6.29 13.03 -12.89
C ALA A 155 -7.14 13.87 -13.89
N THR A 156 -7.80 13.20 -14.83
CA THR A 156 -8.68 13.88 -15.80
C THR A 156 -9.88 14.53 -15.11
N HIS A 157 -10.45 13.88 -14.09
CA HIS A 157 -11.53 14.46 -13.30
C HIS A 157 -11.08 15.76 -12.62
N LEU A 158 -9.94 15.73 -11.92
CA LEU A 158 -9.40 16.91 -11.23
C LEU A 158 -9.10 18.06 -12.20
N ILE A 159 -8.45 17.76 -13.34
CA ILE A 159 -8.12 18.76 -14.36
C ILE A 159 -9.38 19.41 -14.94
N LYS A 160 -10.39 18.60 -15.30
CA LYS A 160 -11.67 19.12 -15.83
C LYS A 160 -12.43 19.93 -14.78
N LYS A 161 -12.47 19.47 -13.53
CA LYS A 161 -13.12 20.19 -12.44
C LYS A 161 -12.45 21.53 -12.15
N ALA A 162 -11.14 21.63 -12.36
CA ALA A 162 -10.40 22.89 -12.32
C ALA A 162 -10.69 23.83 -13.49
N GLY A 163 -11.43 23.38 -14.51
CA GLY A 163 -11.76 24.18 -15.72
C GLY A 163 -10.68 24.15 -16.79
N PHE A 164 -9.74 23.18 -16.76
CA PHE A 164 -8.62 23.10 -17.70
C PHE A 164 -8.65 21.83 -18.55
N SER A 165 -7.76 21.78 -19.53
CA SER A 165 -7.50 20.61 -20.37
C SER A 165 -6.26 19.85 -19.88
N CYS A 166 -6.14 18.58 -20.26
CA CYS A 166 -4.95 17.78 -19.97
C CYS A 166 -3.68 18.24 -20.72
N THR A 167 -3.81 19.20 -21.66
CA THR A 167 -2.68 19.83 -22.34
C THR A 167 -2.13 21.03 -21.58
N THR A 168 -2.97 21.71 -20.78
CA THR A 168 -2.64 22.97 -20.10
C THR A 168 -2.51 22.83 -18.58
N ALA A 169 -2.96 21.70 -18.01
CA ALA A 169 -2.86 21.47 -16.57
C ALA A 169 -2.45 20.04 -16.27
N ARG A 170 -1.78 19.86 -15.12
CA ARG A 170 -1.26 18.57 -14.66
C ARG A 170 -1.52 18.41 -13.17
N THR A 171 -1.69 17.16 -12.75
CA THR A 171 -1.70 16.77 -11.33
C THR A 171 -0.80 15.58 -11.12
N GLY A 172 -0.48 15.27 -9.87
CA GLY A 172 0.38 14.16 -9.51
C GLY A 172 -0.21 13.36 -8.36
N ALA A 173 0.25 12.11 -8.25
CA ALA A 173 -0.11 11.26 -7.12
C ALA A 173 1.00 10.28 -6.78
N VAL A 174 1.08 9.92 -5.50
CA VAL A 174 1.79 8.75 -5.02
C VAL A 174 0.77 7.67 -4.70
N THR A 175 1.01 6.44 -5.14
CA THR A 175 0.10 5.31 -4.89
C THR A 175 0.78 4.25 -4.05
N LEU A 176 0.12 3.87 -2.98
CA LEU A 176 0.47 2.73 -2.14
C LEU A 176 -0.50 1.59 -2.45
N ILE A 177 0.03 0.46 -2.94
CA ILE A 177 -0.77 -0.73 -3.24
C ILE A 177 -0.78 -1.59 -1.99
N GLN A 178 -1.95 -1.73 -1.37
CA GLN A 178 -2.15 -2.61 -0.25
C GLN A 178 -2.81 -3.92 -0.72
N ARG A 179 -2.28 -5.05 -0.30
CA ARG A 179 -2.73 -6.37 -0.79
C ARG A 179 -3.72 -7.06 0.14
N PHE A 180 -3.67 -6.75 1.43
CA PHE A 180 -4.44 -7.44 2.45
C PHE A 180 -5.31 -6.46 3.23
N GLY A 181 -6.48 -6.93 3.67
CA GLY A 181 -7.32 -6.24 4.63
C GLY A 181 -6.84 -6.46 6.07
N SER A 182 -7.57 -5.90 7.04
CA SER A 182 -7.26 -6.00 8.47
C SER A 182 -7.27 -7.43 9.01
N ALA A 183 -8.04 -8.32 8.38
CA ALA A 183 -8.11 -9.75 8.74
C ALA A 183 -7.13 -10.63 7.94
N LEU A 184 -6.11 -10.02 7.33
CA LEU A 184 -5.13 -10.67 6.45
C LEU A 184 -5.74 -11.39 5.24
N ASN A 185 -7.02 -11.15 4.96
CA ASN A 185 -7.67 -11.62 3.74
C ASN A 185 -7.17 -10.81 2.53
N LEU A 186 -7.08 -11.47 1.39
CA LEU A 186 -6.67 -10.81 0.15
C LEU A 186 -7.68 -9.71 -0.23
N ASN A 187 -7.24 -8.49 -0.21
CA ASN A 187 -8.03 -7.32 -0.53
C ASN A 187 -7.17 -6.27 -1.20
N ILE A 188 -6.96 -6.45 -2.51
CA ILE A 188 -6.20 -5.45 -3.29
C ILE A 188 -6.95 -4.14 -3.30
N HIS A 189 -6.26 -3.09 -2.84
CA HIS A 189 -6.77 -1.73 -2.90
C HIS A 189 -5.64 -0.73 -3.03
N PHE A 190 -5.95 0.42 -3.60
CA PHE A 190 -5.02 1.50 -3.85
C PHE A 190 -5.28 2.65 -2.91
N HIS A 191 -4.28 3.06 -2.15
CA HIS A 191 -4.25 4.33 -1.45
C HIS A 191 -3.48 5.31 -2.32
N MET A 192 -4.18 6.26 -2.91
CA MET A 192 -3.62 7.22 -3.86
C MET A 192 -3.64 8.61 -3.25
N LEU A 193 -2.47 9.17 -2.97
CA LEU A 193 -2.28 10.51 -2.45
C LEU A 193 -2.14 11.47 -3.64
N PHE A 194 -3.24 12.05 -4.09
CA PHE A 194 -3.25 13.06 -5.15
C PHE A 194 -3.04 14.45 -4.57
N LEU A 195 -2.38 15.31 -5.34
CA LEU A 195 -2.48 16.75 -5.10
C LEU A 195 -3.95 17.16 -5.13
N ASP A 196 -4.39 17.96 -4.17
CA ASP A 196 -5.78 18.43 -4.09
C ASP A 196 -6.04 19.61 -5.03
N GLY A 197 -5.51 19.46 -6.22
CA GLY A 197 -5.56 20.48 -7.27
C GLY A 197 -4.70 20.12 -8.47
N VAL A 198 -4.45 21.13 -9.28
CA VAL A 198 -3.69 21.00 -10.51
C VAL A 198 -2.67 22.14 -10.64
N TYR A 199 -1.53 21.86 -11.27
CA TYR A 199 -0.62 22.86 -11.76
C TYR A 199 -1.01 23.24 -13.17
N VAL A 200 -1.16 24.53 -13.39
CA VAL A 200 -1.47 25.11 -14.71
C VAL A 200 -0.22 25.78 -15.24
N ASP A 201 0.11 25.51 -16.50
CA ASP A 201 1.26 26.11 -17.16
C ASP A 201 1.14 27.65 -17.13
N GLY A 202 2.23 28.31 -16.76
CA GLY A 202 2.29 29.76 -16.74
C GLY A 202 2.30 30.36 -18.18
N GLU A 203 1.60 31.46 -18.37
CA GLU A 203 1.71 32.22 -19.59
C GLU A 203 3.10 32.84 -19.72
N ASN A 204 3.63 32.92 -20.96
CA ASN A 204 4.91 33.58 -21.27
C ASN A 204 6.14 33.08 -20.46
N GLY A 205 6.22 31.77 -20.16
CA GLY A 205 7.38 31.21 -19.49
C GLY A 205 7.41 31.46 -17.96
N LEU A 206 6.31 31.91 -17.36
CA LEU A 206 6.15 32.01 -15.94
C LEU A 206 6.07 30.61 -15.29
N SER A 207 6.49 30.51 -14.04
CA SER A 207 6.40 29.26 -13.26
C SER A 207 4.95 28.75 -13.18
N PRO A 208 4.72 27.43 -13.25
CA PRO A 208 3.39 26.84 -13.10
C PRO A 208 2.73 27.28 -11.80
N ARG A 209 1.42 27.56 -11.87
CA ARG A 209 0.63 27.98 -10.69
C ARG A 209 -0.27 26.85 -10.25
N PHE A 210 -0.31 26.62 -8.92
CA PHE A 210 -1.23 25.66 -8.34
C PHE A 210 -2.65 26.22 -8.28
N ARG A 211 -3.63 25.42 -8.69
CA ARG A 211 -5.06 25.69 -8.59
C ARG A 211 -5.71 24.61 -7.75
N TRP A 212 -6.18 24.99 -6.60
CA TRP A 212 -6.93 24.09 -5.71
C TRP A 212 -8.25 23.66 -6.37
N VAL A 213 -8.67 22.43 -6.07
CA VAL A 213 -9.91 21.84 -6.58
C VAL A 213 -10.76 21.39 -5.40
N GLU A 214 -12.01 21.84 -5.38
CA GLU A 214 -12.97 21.47 -4.37
C GLU A 214 -13.19 19.95 -4.31
N ALA A 215 -13.54 19.46 -3.09
CA ALA A 215 -13.83 18.05 -2.88
C ALA A 215 -14.90 17.54 -3.87
N PRO A 216 -14.76 16.32 -4.39
CA PRO A 216 -15.77 15.76 -5.26
C PRO A 216 -17.07 15.50 -4.50
N THR A 217 -18.19 15.79 -5.13
CA THR A 217 -19.51 15.43 -4.63
C THR A 217 -19.75 13.91 -4.75
N SER A 218 -20.74 13.39 -4.04
CA SER A 218 -21.13 11.98 -4.16
C SER A 218 -21.55 11.61 -5.60
N ALA A 219 -22.19 12.50 -6.33
CA ALA A 219 -22.56 12.28 -7.73
C ALA A 219 -21.33 12.18 -8.63
N GLU A 220 -20.33 13.07 -8.45
CA GLU A 220 -19.05 13.00 -9.17
C GLU A 220 -18.28 11.74 -8.85
N LEU A 221 -18.26 11.30 -7.57
CA LEU A 221 -17.61 10.05 -7.16
C LEU A 221 -18.27 8.84 -7.83
N ASN A 222 -19.61 8.78 -7.86
CA ASN A 222 -20.34 7.71 -8.53
C ASN A 222 -20.04 7.68 -10.04
N HIS A 223 -20.08 8.82 -10.69
CA HIS A 223 -19.75 8.92 -12.12
C HIS A 223 -18.30 8.49 -12.40
N LEU A 224 -17.36 8.90 -11.56
CA LEU A 224 -15.96 8.53 -11.69
C LEU A 224 -15.78 7.02 -11.47
N ALA A 225 -16.45 6.43 -10.46
CA ALA A 225 -16.42 5.00 -10.21
C ALA A 225 -16.94 4.19 -11.40
N HIS A 226 -18.07 4.59 -12.00
CA HIS A 226 -18.59 3.99 -13.23
C HIS A 226 -17.61 4.10 -14.39
N THR A 227 -17.00 5.27 -14.57
CA THR A 227 -15.99 5.50 -15.63
C THR A 227 -14.78 4.58 -15.46
N ILE A 228 -14.29 4.43 -14.22
CA ILE A 228 -13.17 3.53 -13.90
C ILE A 228 -13.59 2.09 -14.18
N ALA A 229 -14.73 1.66 -13.66
CA ALA A 229 -15.25 0.32 -13.82
C ALA A 229 -15.37 -0.07 -15.30
N HIS A 230 -15.99 0.78 -16.10
CA HIS A 230 -16.15 0.55 -17.55
C HIS A 230 -14.79 0.45 -18.26
N ARG A 231 -13.85 1.35 -17.97
CA ARG A 231 -12.53 1.33 -18.63
C ARG A 231 -11.68 0.13 -18.22
N VAL A 232 -11.76 -0.27 -16.95
CA VAL A 232 -11.08 -1.47 -16.44
C VAL A 232 -11.71 -2.72 -17.05
N GLY A 233 -13.05 -2.83 -17.08
CA GLY A 233 -13.76 -3.93 -17.72
C GLY A 233 -13.34 -4.11 -19.18
N ARG A 234 -13.45 -3.07 -19.99
CA ARG A 234 -13.02 -3.11 -21.40
C ARG A 234 -11.53 -3.43 -21.59
N PHE A 235 -10.68 -3.05 -20.64
CA PHE A 235 -9.28 -3.47 -20.68
C PHE A 235 -9.14 -4.97 -20.43
N LEU A 236 -9.81 -5.51 -19.40
CA LEU A 236 -9.76 -6.93 -19.06
C LEU A 236 -10.37 -7.82 -20.16
N GLU A 237 -11.47 -7.39 -20.77
CA GLU A 237 -12.08 -8.05 -21.94
C GLU A 237 -11.09 -8.15 -23.11
N ARG A 238 -10.42 -7.05 -23.47
CA ARG A 238 -9.40 -7.05 -24.53
C ARG A 238 -8.19 -7.92 -24.21
N GLN A 239 -7.94 -8.21 -22.94
CA GLN A 239 -6.89 -9.13 -22.50
C GLN A 239 -7.39 -10.60 -22.45
N GLY A 240 -8.65 -10.87 -22.77
CA GLY A 240 -9.26 -12.20 -22.63
C GLY A 240 -9.36 -12.67 -21.18
N LEU A 241 -9.43 -11.73 -20.21
CA LEU A 241 -9.50 -12.04 -18.78
C LEU A 241 -10.88 -11.85 -18.19
N LEU A 242 -11.78 -11.25 -18.94
CA LEU A 242 -13.17 -11.02 -18.58
C LEU A 242 -14.01 -11.34 -19.82
N GLU A 243 -15.01 -12.16 -19.64
CA GLU A 243 -16.05 -12.42 -20.62
C GLU A 243 -17.32 -11.75 -20.16
N SER A 244 -17.93 -10.97 -21.03
CA SER A 244 -19.18 -10.27 -20.75
C SER A 244 -20.24 -10.74 -21.72
N ASP A 245 -21.36 -11.23 -21.21
CA ASP A 245 -22.59 -11.39 -21.96
C ASP A 245 -23.56 -10.26 -21.68
N ALA A 246 -24.77 -10.31 -22.27
CA ALA A 246 -25.76 -9.23 -22.14
C ALA A 246 -26.22 -8.96 -20.68
N GLU A 247 -26.03 -9.90 -19.76
CA GLU A 247 -26.54 -9.83 -18.39
C GLU A 247 -25.44 -9.91 -17.33
N ASN A 248 -24.29 -10.57 -17.61
CA ASN A 248 -23.25 -10.83 -16.62
C ASN A 248 -21.84 -10.70 -17.17
N SER A 249 -20.86 -10.50 -16.29
CA SER A 249 -19.44 -10.54 -16.62
C SER A 249 -18.76 -11.64 -15.80
N TYR A 250 -18.02 -12.53 -16.45
CA TYR A 250 -17.31 -13.64 -15.85
C TYR A 250 -15.80 -13.51 -16.06
N LEU A 251 -15.01 -13.97 -15.10
CA LEU A 251 -13.59 -14.15 -15.33
C LEU A 251 -13.37 -15.34 -16.30
N ALA A 252 -12.64 -15.10 -17.38
CA ALA A 252 -12.31 -16.14 -18.36
C ALA A 252 -11.29 -17.11 -17.77
N GLY A 253 -11.64 -18.39 -17.77
CA GLY A 253 -10.80 -19.51 -17.38
C GLY A 253 -10.71 -19.75 -15.87
N ASP A 254 -10.43 -21.01 -15.51
CA ASP A 254 -10.10 -21.41 -14.14
C ASP A 254 -8.75 -20.80 -13.75
N ALA A 255 -8.81 -19.72 -13.04
CA ALA A 255 -7.62 -18.94 -12.60
C ALA A 255 -6.77 -19.68 -11.52
N VAL A 256 -7.00 -20.96 -11.26
CA VAL A 256 -6.45 -21.70 -10.09
C VAL A 256 -5.46 -22.81 -10.48
N GLU A 257 -5.00 -22.88 -11.71
CA GLU A 257 -3.84 -23.72 -12.04
C GLU A 257 -2.54 -22.97 -11.71
N GLY A 258 -2.29 -22.79 -10.42
CA GLY A 258 -1.14 -22.07 -9.93
C GLY A 258 -0.34 -22.86 -8.90
N GLY A 259 0.91 -22.45 -8.70
CA GLY A 259 1.80 -23.01 -7.69
C GLY A 259 1.30 -22.80 -6.25
N PRO A 260 2.03 -23.31 -5.24
CA PRO A 260 1.61 -23.27 -3.82
C PRO A 260 1.27 -21.86 -3.31
N LEU A 261 1.93 -20.83 -3.82
CA LEU A 261 1.64 -19.45 -3.44
C LEU A 261 0.27 -18.99 -3.94
N GLU A 262 -0.10 -19.39 -5.17
CA GLU A 262 -1.41 -19.06 -5.75
C GLU A 262 -2.54 -19.80 -5.05
N GLN A 263 -2.30 -21.04 -4.64
CA GLN A 263 -3.22 -21.79 -3.79
C GLN A 263 -3.41 -21.12 -2.43
N LEU A 264 -2.33 -20.68 -1.77
CA LEU A 264 -2.42 -19.91 -0.52
C LEU A 264 -3.17 -18.58 -0.69
N LEU A 265 -2.95 -17.87 -1.80
CA LEU A 265 -3.69 -16.66 -2.13
C LEU A 265 -5.17 -16.97 -2.39
N GLY A 266 -5.47 -18.05 -3.11
CA GLY A 266 -6.83 -18.54 -3.31
C GLY A 266 -7.54 -18.86 -2.00
N HIS A 267 -6.87 -19.58 -1.10
CA HIS A 267 -7.39 -19.87 0.24
C HIS A 267 -7.66 -18.58 1.05
N SER A 268 -6.79 -17.58 0.96
CA SER A 268 -7.00 -16.31 1.66
C SER A 268 -8.22 -15.53 1.18
N ILE A 269 -8.71 -15.80 -0.04
CA ILE A 269 -9.94 -15.22 -0.58
C ILE A 269 -11.18 -15.98 -0.10
N THR A 270 -11.11 -17.32 -0.04
CA THR A 270 -12.25 -18.18 0.28
C THR A 270 -12.56 -18.22 1.78
N TYR A 271 -11.59 -17.95 2.64
CA TYR A 271 -11.84 -17.86 4.07
C TYR A 271 -12.68 -16.62 4.39
N ARG A 272 -13.83 -16.87 5.00
CA ARG A 272 -14.71 -15.82 5.55
C ARG A 272 -13.94 -15.04 6.62
N ILE A 273 -14.16 -13.73 6.68
CA ILE A 273 -13.66 -12.92 7.80
C ILE A 273 -14.17 -13.56 9.08
N ALA A 274 -13.26 -14.17 9.85
CA ALA A 274 -13.65 -14.94 11.03
C ALA A 274 -13.99 -14.04 12.23
N VAL A 275 -13.55 -12.77 12.23
CA VAL A 275 -13.64 -11.87 13.39
C VAL A 275 -13.86 -10.43 12.94
N GLY A 276 -14.81 -9.73 13.58
CA GLY A 276 -15.06 -8.30 13.39
C GLY A 276 -16.50 -7.97 12.95
N PRO A 277 -16.89 -6.68 12.97
CA PRO A 277 -18.28 -6.25 12.69
C PRO A 277 -18.77 -6.56 11.27
N HIS A 278 -17.89 -6.98 10.37
CA HIS A 278 -18.22 -7.35 8.98
C HIS A 278 -18.10 -8.86 8.71
N ALA A 279 -18.03 -9.70 9.76
CA ALA A 279 -17.84 -11.14 9.64
C ALA A 279 -18.92 -11.87 8.83
N PHE A 280 -20.11 -11.29 8.65
CA PHE A 280 -21.25 -11.92 7.99
C PHE A 280 -21.95 -11.08 6.92
N SER A 281 -21.36 -10.01 6.43
CA SER A 281 -21.97 -9.19 5.39
C SER A 281 -21.79 -9.82 4.01
N PHE A 282 -22.72 -10.71 3.65
CA PHE A 282 -22.95 -11.12 2.27
C PHE A 282 -23.86 -10.08 1.61
N PHE A 283 -23.34 -9.31 0.70
CA PHE A 283 -24.15 -8.72 -0.35
C PHE A 283 -23.72 -9.30 -1.69
N LEU A 284 -24.49 -10.30 -2.12
CA LEU A 284 -24.64 -10.63 -3.52
C LEU A 284 -25.36 -9.44 -4.18
N HIS A 285 -24.59 -8.60 -4.82
CA HIS A 285 -25.11 -7.76 -5.90
C HIS A 285 -24.01 -7.60 -6.93
N SER A 286 -24.34 -8.05 -8.13
CA SER A 286 -23.58 -7.95 -9.37
C SER A 286 -23.42 -6.50 -9.78
N TYR A 287 -22.59 -5.75 -9.09
CA TYR A 287 -22.17 -4.43 -9.54
C TYR A 287 -20.72 -4.21 -9.14
N LEU A 288 -19.94 -3.75 -10.10
CA LEU A 288 -18.58 -3.27 -9.92
C LEU A 288 -18.64 -2.00 -9.04
N ILE A 289 -18.87 -2.15 -7.74
CA ILE A 289 -18.91 -1.01 -6.81
C ILE A 289 -17.48 -0.70 -6.42
N CYS A 290 -16.91 0.31 -7.07
CA CYS A 290 -15.75 1.03 -6.55
C CYS A 290 -16.20 1.85 -5.33
N ILE A 291 -15.82 1.42 -4.13
CA ILE A 291 -15.98 2.26 -2.94
C ILE A 291 -14.79 3.21 -2.92
N ILE A 292 -15.03 4.46 -3.32
CA ILE A 292 -14.09 5.55 -3.11
C ILE A 292 -14.41 6.15 -1.76
N SER A 293 -13.66 5.76 -0.73
CA SER A 293 -13.76 6.39 0.59
C SER A 293 -12.82 7.58 0.64
N LEU A 294 -13.37 8.74 0.89
CA LEU A 294 -12.63 9.97 1.13
C LEU A 294 -12.29 10.04 2.62
N LEU A 295 -11.04 9.85 2.98
CA LEU A 295 -10.55 10.23 4.31
C LEU A 295 -9.92 11.61 4.19
N ILE A 296 -10.53 12.54 4.91
CA ILE A 296 -10.23 13.95 4.93
C ILE A 296 -9.02 14.22 5.83
N CYS A 297 -8.18 15.11 5.35
CA CYS A 297 -7.33 16.06 6.07
C CYS A 297 -6.41 15.52 7.16
N LEU A 298 -5.14 15.61 6.86
CA LEU A 298 -4.18 16.10 7.83
C LEU A 298 -3.98 17.61 7.57
N SER A 299 -4.62 18.41 8.39
CA SER A 299 -4.29 19.82 8.58
C SER A 299 -3.04 19.96 9.42
#